data_0ab42b8914faf6c9def9386a9ee3a4b1
#
_entry.id   0ab42b8914faf6c9def9386a9ee3a4b1
#
_cell.length_a   1.000
_cell.length_b   1.000
_cell.length_c   1.000
_cell.angle_alpha   90.00
_cell.angle_beta   90.00
_cell.angle_gamma   90.00
#
_symmetry.space_group_name_H-M   'P 1'
#
loop_
_entity.id
_entity.type
_entity.pdbx_description
1 polymer ?
#
loop_
_entity_poly.entity_id
_entity_poly.type
_entity_poly.pdbx_seq_one_letter_code
_entity_poly.pdbx_strand_id
1 'polypeptide(L)'
;MTVTEGIHALAKWLESEVCPHIKLKVPSNERQTAAYDYQLANPSVHKMYAPPAKLAQQVNREICPGILVHLVNGRDMPRESARDLRFRLLLSVWNPGLHAEDAGADAAPFEANADGWNDVWNFMDLLLQRLRNAEQIGEVLRVKAEEGFDYKPYQEDGAIIDFYPFYFAELEFSCAMAQAPPSKYYAEEYL
;
A
#
# COMPACT_ATOMS: atom_id res chain seq x y z
N MET A 1 19.26 -14.78 2.70
CA MET A 1 18.30 -13.73 2.29
C MET A 1 18.25 -12.65 3.38
N THR A 2 18.22 -11.39 3.00
CA THR A 2 18.19 -10.25 3.91
C THR A 2 16.77 -9.71 4.05
N VAL A 3 16.48 -8.98 5.13
CA VAL A 3 15.19 -8.30 5.33
C VAL A 3 14.90 -7.33 4.18
N THR A 4 15.92 -6.64 3.67
CA THR A 4 15.81 -5.73 2.54
C THR A 4 15.33 -6.43 1.28
N GLU A 5 15.84 -7.64 1.00
CA GLU A 5 15.38 -8.46 -0.13
C GLU A 5 13.89 -8.83 0.03
N GLY A 6 13.44 -9.14 1.25
CA GLY A 6 12.02 -9.39 1.53
C GLY A 6 11.14 -8.19 1.24
N ILE A 7 11.53 -6.99 1.70
CA ILE A 7 10.78 -5.75 1.42
C ILE A 7 10.74 -5.46 -0.09
N HIS A 8 11.86 -5.66 -0.79
CA HIS A 8 11.93 -5.44 -2.24
C HIS A 8 11.09 -6.45 -3.01
N ALA A 9 11.11 -7.74 -2.61
CA ALA A 9 10.30 -8.77 -3.24
C ALA A 9 8.80 -8.48 -3.11
N LEU A 10 8.36 -8.07 -1.91
CA LEU A 10 6.96 -7.69 -1.67
C LEU A 10 6.57 -6.48 -2.52
N ALA A 11 7.39 -5.43 -2.53
CA ALA A 11 7.08 -4.23 -3.31
C ALA A 11 6.99 -4.54 -4.81
N LYS A 12 7.93 -5.31 -5.35
CA LYS A 12 7.92 -5.72 -6.76
C LYS A 12 6.70 -6.57 -7.11
N TRP A 13 6.31 -7.48 -6.22
CA TRP A 13 5.12 -8.29 -6.41
C TRP A 13 3.85 -7.44 -6.42
N LEU A 14 3.72 -6.46 -5.53
CA LEU A 14 2.60 -5.51 -5.53
C LEU A 14 2.54 -4.70 -6.83
N GLU A 15 3.69 -4.25 -7.33
CA GLU A 15 3.80 -3.52 -8.60
C GLU A 15 3.37 -4.38 -9.81
N SER A 16 3.64 -5.70 -9.81
CA SER A 16 3.32 -6.59 -10.93
C SER A 16 1.95 -7.26 -10.83
N GLU A 17 1.53 -7.66 -9.63
CA GLU A 17 0.35 -8.53 -9.46
C GLU A 17 -0.88 -7.81 -8.91
N VAL A 18 -0.73 -6.62 -8.33
CA VAL A 18 -1.84 -5.87 -7.74
C VAL A 18 -2.11 -4.59 -8.51
N CYS A 19 -1.12 -3.71 -8.59
CA CYS A 19 -1.30 -2.37 -9.14
C CYS A 19 -1.84 -2.34 -10.59
N PRO A 20 -1.45 -3.23 -11.52
CA PRO A 20 -1.97 -3.19 -12.89
C PRO A 20 -3.46 -3.54 -13.02
N HIS A 21 -4.05 -4.13 -12.01
CA HIS A 21 -5.43 -4.64 -12.02
C HIS A 21 -6.46 -3.68 -11.45
N ILE A 22 -6.05 -2.49 -11.03
CA ILE A 22 -6.96 -1.46 -10.53
C ILE A 22 -6.51 -0.09 -11.06
N LYS A 23 -7.50 0.75 -11.34
CA LYS A 23 -7.29 2.16 -11.66
C LYS A 23 -8.13 3.00 -10.72
N LEU A 24 -7.50 3.96 -10.09
CA LEU A 24 -8.09 4.84 -9.10
C LEU A 24 -7.94 6.29 -9.54
N LYS A 25 -8.77 7.18 -9.00
CA LYS A 25 -8.74 8.59 -9.33
C LYS A 25 -7.46 9.25 -8.83
N VAL A 26 -6.88 10.11 -9.65
CA VAL A 26 -5.81 11.04 -9.30
C VAL A 26 -6.24 12.44 -9.69
N PRO A 27 -5.87 13.48 -8.93
CA PRO A 27 -6.14 14.84 -9.35
C PRO A 27 -5.44 15.14 -10.68
N SER A 28 -6.11 15.84 -11.59
CA SER A 28 -5.44 16.33 -12.79
C SER A 28 -4.36 17.33 -12.40
N ASN A 29 -3.23 17.32 -13.14
CA ASN A 29 -2.10 18.23 -12.87
C ASN A 29 -2.39 19.69 -13.17
N GLU A 30 -3.49 19.98 -13.81
CA GLU A 30 -3.92 21.34 -14.07
C GLU A 30 -4.54 21.91 -12.79
N ARG A 31 -3.94 22.97 -12.32
CA ARG A 31 -4.38 23.67 -11.12
C ARG A 31 -5.85 24.02 -11.22
N GLN A 32 -6.57 23.34 -10.43
CA GLN A 32 -7.94 23.46 -10.12
C GLN A 32 -8.42 24.86 -10.03
N THR A 33 -9.29 25.19 -10.90
CA THR A 33 -10.12 26.35 -10.71
C THR A 33 -11.51 25.95 -10.39
N ALA A 34 -12.03 24.95 -10.13
CA ALA A 34 -13.39 24.69 -9.67
C ALA A 34 -13.94 23.29 -10.01
N ALA A 35 -13.34 22.56 -10.89
CA ALA A 35 -13.78 21.21 -11.17
C ALA A 35 -12.78 20.23 -10.56
N TYR A 36 -13.28 19.23 -9.89
CA TYR A 36 -12.46 18.11 -9.44
C TYR A 36 -12.17 17.19 -10.63
N ASP A 37 -11.46 17.74 -11.59
CA ASP A 37 -10.99 16.98 -12.74
C ASP A 37 -10.09 15.86 -12.26
N TYR A 38 -10.32 14.66 -12.70
CA TYR A 38 -9.53 13.51 -12.32
C TYR A 38 -9.11 12.70 -13.54
N GLN A 39 -8.01 12.02 -13.40
CA GLN A 39 -7.55 10.98 -14.30
C GLN A 39 -7.58 9.64 -13.56
N LEU A 40 -7.55 8.56 -14.32
CA LEU A 40 -7.43 7.22 -13.74
C LEU A 40 -6.00 6.72 -13.88
N ALA A 41 -5.37 6.39 -12.76
CA ALA A 41 -4.02 5.84 -12.73
C ALA A 41 -3.94 4.55 -11.90
N ASN A 42 -2.96 3.73 -12.21
CA ASN A 42 -2.63 2.60 -11.37
C ASN A 42 -1.93 3.08 -10.09
N PRO A 43 -2.14 2.41 -8.95
CA PRO A 43 -1.44 2.75 -7.71
C PRO A 43 0.07 2.61 -7.82
N SER A 44 0.80 3.47 -7.11
CA SER A 44 2.25 3.37 -6.94
C SER A 44 2.62 2.60 -5.68
N VAL A 45 3.79 1.96 -5.65
CA VAL A 45 4.29 1.27 -4.47
C VAL A 45 5.50 2.00 -3.90
N HIS A 46 5.47 2.28 -2.61
CA HIS A 46 6.54 2.92 -1.87
C HIS A 46 7.04 2.00 -0.75
N LYS A 47 8.34 2.02 -0.47
CA LYS A 47 8.98 1.15 0.52
C LYS A 47 9.40 1.95 1.73
N MET A 48 8.88 1.60 2.91
CA MET A 48 9.20 2.17 4.23
C MET A 48 8.94 3.67 4.37
N TYR A 49 8.85 4.40 3.28
CA TYR A 49 8.75 5.85 3.27
C TYR A 49 8.02 6.33 2.02
N ALA A 50 7.06 7.22 2.21
CA ALA A 50 6.41 7.93 1.12
C ALA A 50 7.18 9.24 0.86
N PRO A 51 7.70 9.46 -0.36
CA PRO A 51 8.43 10.69 -0.65
C PRO A 51 7.49 11.90 -0.55
N PRO A 52 8.00 13.09 -0.19
CA PRO A 52 7.22 14.33 -0.26
C PRO A 52 6.61 14.53 -1.65
N ALA A 53 5.38 15.05 -1.72
CA ALA A 53 4.63 15.17 -2.97
C ALA A 53 5.42 15.82 -4.12
N LYS A 54 6.22 16.84 -3.83
CA LYS A 54 7.07 17.50 -4.84
C LYS A 54 8.12 16.58 -5.45
N LEU A 55 8.67 15.65 -4.67
CA LEU A 55 9.66 14.66 -5.16
C LEU A 55 8.96 13.52 -5.88
N ALA A 56 7.79 13.11 -5.43
CA ALA A 56 6.99 12.09 -6.09
C ALA A 56 6.61 12.51 -7.52
N GLN A 57 6.20 13.74 -7.71
CA GLN A 57 5.89 14.31 -9.03
C GLN A 57 7.10 14.32 -9.96
N GLN A 58 8.30 14.60 -9.45
CA GLN A 58 9.53 14.60 -10.27
C GLN A 58 9.89 13.22 -10.84
N VAL A 59 9.47 12.16 -10.16
CA VAL A 59 9.74 10.78 -10.58
C VAL A 59 8.52 10.07 -11.15
N ASN A 60 7.45 10.82 -11.46
CA ASN A 60 6.16 10.30 -11.95
C ASN A 60 5.57 9.18 -11.06
N ARG A 61 5.77 9.29 -9.77
CA ARG A 61 5.21 8.37 -8.78
C ARG A 61 4.32 9.15 -7.82
N GLU A 62 3.04 9.09 -8.07
CA GLU A 62 2.06 9.66 -7.16
C GLU A 62 2.05 8.90 -5.82
N ILE A 63 1.88 9.62 -4.72
CA ILE A 63 1.74 9.00 -3.40
C ILE A 63 0.35 8.39 -3.26
N CYS A 64 -0.63 8.99 -3.89
CA CYS A 64 -2.02 8.59 -3.89
C CYS A 64 -2.56 8.62 -5.32
N PRO A 65 -3.15 7.51 -5.84
CA PRO A 65 -3.34 6.25 -5.13
C PRO A 65 -2.05 5.46 -4.96
N GLY A 66 -1.91 4.78 -3.84
CA GLY A 66 -0.67 4.07 -3.57
C GLY A 66 -0.74 3.01 -2.49
N ILE A 67 0.33 2.24 -2.40
CA ILE A 67 0.60 1.27 -1.34
C ILE A 67 1.93 1.62 -0.71
N LEU A 68 1.94 1.86 0.60
CA LEU A 68 3.16 2.03 1.36
C LEU A 68 3.46 0.74 2.13
N VAL A 69 4.59 0.12 1.83
CA VAL A 69 5.04 -1.13 2.45
C VAL A 69 5.87 -0.80 3.69
N HIS A 70 5.41 -1.20 4.86
CA HIS A 70 6.16 -1.13 6.11
C HIS A 70 6.50 -2.52 6.62
N LEU A 71 7.70 -2.69 7.14
CA LEU A 71 8.03 -3.80 8.02
C LEU A 71 7.70 -3.37 9.46
N VAL A 72 6.74 -4.05 10.09
CA VAL A 72 6.32 -3.78 11.47
C VAL A 72 7.30 -4.38 12.46
N ASN A 73 7.61 -5.66 12.27
CA ASN A 73 8.60 -6.37 13.05
C ASN A 73 9.14 -7.59 12.29
N GLY A 74 10.19 -8.19 12.83
CA GLY A 74 10.74 -9.45 12.37
C GLY A 74 11.20 -10.29 13.56
N ARG A 75 11.14 -11.60 13.40
CA ARG A 75 11.61 -12.57 14.39
C ARG A 75 12.49 -13.62 13.72
N ASP A 76 13.73 -13.71 14.16
CA ASP A 76 14.64 -14.76 13.71
C ASP A 76 14.40 -16.04 14.52
N MET A 77 14.35 -17.18 13.82
CA MET A 77 14.24 -18.51 14.37
C MET A 77 15.47 -19.33 13.97
N PRO A 78 16.64 -19.14 14.61
CA PRO A 78 17.91 -19.72 14.18
C PRO A 78 17.90 -21.25 14.09
N ARG A 79 17.14 -21.93 14.95
CA ARG A 79 17.03 -23.40 14.94
C ARG A 79 16.28 -23.94 13.73
N GLU A 80 15.41 -23.15 13.16
CA GLU A 80 14.56 -23.50 12.01
C GLU A 80 15.16 -22.96 10.69
N SER A 81 16.27 -22.21 10.78
CA SER A 81 16.85 -21.48 9.64
C SER A 81 15.81 -20.61 8.91
N ALA A 82 14.88 -20.07 9.68
CA ALA A 82 13.75 -19.30 9.21
C ALA A 82 13.67 -17.93 9.90
N ARG A 83 12.98 -17.03 9.27
CA ARG A 83 12.69 -15.69 9.78
C ARG A 83 11.25 -15.35 9.49
N ASP A 84 10.51 -14.90 10.49
CA ASP A 84 9.17 -14.34 10.32
C ASP A 84 9.25 -12.83 10.18
N LEU A 85 8.52 -12.30 9.21
CA LEU A 85 8.39 -10.87 8.96
C LEU A 85 6.92 -10.49 9.00
N ARG A 86 6.55 -9.49 9.82
CA ARG A 86 5.21 -8.90 9.80
C ARG A 86 5.25 -7.60 9.02
N PHE A 87 4.46 -7.56 7.96
CA PHE A 87 4.32 -6.40 7.10
C PHE A 87 3.02 -5.66 7.40
N ARG A 88 3.05 -4.34 7.22
CA ARG A 88 1.88 -3.47 7.12
C ARG A 88 1.87 -2.81 5.77
N LEU A 89 0.76 -2.89 5.07
CA LEU A 89 0.50 -2.15 3.84
C LEU A 89 -0.50 -1.04 4.17
N LEU A 90 -0.12 0.20 3.92
CA LEU A 90 -1.02 1.34 4.00
C LEU A 90 -1.49 1.68 2.59
N LEU A 91 -2.79 1.51 2.34
CA LEU A 91 -3.46 1.88 1.11
C LEU A 91 -3.89 3.34 1.18
N SER A 92 -3.68 4.07 0.11
CA SER A 92 -4.14 5.46 -0.04
C SER A 92 -4.94 5.63 -1.32
N VAL A 93 -6.08 6.30 -1.21
CA VAL A 93 -7.00 6.61 -2.31
C VAL A 93 -7.40 8.07 -2.22
N TRP A 94 -7.49 8.73 -3.36
CA TRP A 94 -8.06 10.06 -3.48
C TRP A 94 -9.38 9.98 -4.25
N ASN A 95 -10.45 10.44 -3.63
CA ASN A 95 -11.76 10.54 -4.30
C ASN A 95 -12.57 11.70 -3.72
N PRO A 96 -12.72 12.81 -4.45
CA PRO A 96 -13.48 13.97 -4.00
C PRO A 96 -14.99 13.78 -4.10
N GLY A 97 -15.49 12.60 -4.51
CA GLY A 97 -16.89 12.36 -4.78
C GLY A 97 -17.34 12.86 -6.14
N LEU A 98 -18.64 12.98 -6.33
CA LEU A 98 -19.24 13.58 -7.50
C LEU A 98 -19.53 15.06 -7.19
N HIS A 99 -18.91 15.92 -7.96
CA HIS A 99 -19.24 17.34 -7.98
C HIS A 99 -19.89 17.61 -9.33
N ALA A 100 -21.09 18.14 -9.33
CA ALA A 100 -21.76 18.54 -10.56
C ALA A 100 -21.01 19.74 -11.14
N GLU A 101 -20.35 19.56 -12.28
CA GLU A 101 -19.64 20.64 -12.98
C GLU A 101 -20.59 21.79 -13.42
N ASP A 102 -21.85 21.48 -13.63
CA ASP A 102 -22.88 22.40 -14.13
C ASP A 102 -23.90 22.83 -13.06
N ALA A 103 -23.54 22.70 -11.81
CA ALA A 103 -24.40 23.16 -10.75
C ALA A 103 -24.47 24.67 -10.78
N GLY A 104 -25.44 25.22 -11.49
CA GLY A 104 -25.79 26.63 -11.38
C GLY A 104 -26.04 27.02 -9.91
N ALA A 105 -26.28 28.31 -9.64
CA ALA A 105 -26.46 28.83 -8.28
C ALA A 105 -27.49 28.10 -7.40
N ASP A 106 -28.32 27.23 -7.97
CA ASP A 106 -29.35 26.42 -7.34
C ASP A 106 -28.95 24.95 -7.17
N ALA A 107 -27.70 24.58 -7.42
CA ALA A 107 -27.28 23.19 -7.26
C ALA A 107 -27.31 22.76 -5.82
N ALA A 108 -27.76 21.53 -5.62
CA ALA A 108 -27.72 20.89 -4.32
C ALA A 108 -26.30 20.98 -3.74
N PRO A 109 -26.18 21.31 -2.45
CA PRO A 109 -24.89 21.34 -1.81
C PRO A 109 -24.19 19.99 -1.98
N PHE A 110 -22.87 19.99 -1.94
CA PHE A 110 -22.01 18.79 -1.92
C PHE A 110 -22.71 17.65 -1.17
N GLU A 111 -23.00 16.58 -1.88
CA GLU A 111 -23.50 15.37 -1.26
C GLU A 111 -22.33 14.49 -0.87
N ALA A 112 -22.05 14.43 0.40
CA ALA A 112 -21.05 13.54 0.94
C ALA A 112 -21.47 12.11 0.63
N ASN A 113 -20.73 11.42 -0.21
CA ASN A 113 -20.97 10.03 -0.53
C ASN A 113 -19.84 9.14 0.01
N ALA A 114 -20.09 7.84 0.08
CA ALA A 114 -19.12 6.87 0.55
C ALA A 114 -18.14 6.40 -0.55
N ASP A 115 -18.10 7.07 -1.71
CA ASP A 115 -17.35 6.58 -2.88
C ASP A 115 -15.86 6.43 -2.61
N GLY A 116 -15.26 7.32 -1.84
CA GLY A 116 -13.85 7.19 -1.47
C GLY A 116 -13.59 5.98 -0.56
N TRP A 117 -14.49 5.68 0.36
CA TRP A 117 -14.42 4.45 1.14
C TRP A 117 -14.68 3.22 0.29
N ASN A 118 -15.61 3.28 -0.66
CA ASN A 118 -15.85 2.17 -1.59
C ASN A 118 -14.59 1.89 -2.43
N ASP A 119 -13.91 2.92 -2.91
CA ASP A 119 -12.67 2.75 -3.68
C ASP A 119 -11.57 2.10 -2.84
N VAL A 120 -11.39 2.51 -1.59
CA VAL A 120 -10.37 1.93 -0.72
C VAL A 120 -10.68 0.48 -0.36
N TRP A 121 -11.97 0.14 -0.13
CA TRP A 121 -12.34 -1.24 0.16
C TRP A 121 -12.28 -2.13 -1.06
N ASN A 122 -12.64 -1.67 -2.25
CA ASN A 122 -12.43 -2.40 -3.49
C ASN A 122 -10.94 -2.67 -3.74
N PHE A 123 -10.09 -1.70 -3.41
CA PHE A 123 -8.64 -1.88 -3.49
C PHE A 123 -8.14 -2.91 -2.47
N MET A 124 -8.64 -2.87 -1.26
CA MET A 124 -8.35 -3.85 -0.21
C MET A 124 -8.77 -5.25 -0.62
N ASP A 125 -9.97 -5.42 -1.16
CA ASP A 125 -10.50 -6.72 -1.60
C ASP A 125 -9.66 -7.33 -2.72
N LEU A 126 -9.24 -6.53 -3.69
CA LEU A 126 -8.30 -6.97 -4.73
C LEU A 126 -6.99 -7.46 -4.12
N LEU A 127 -6.41 -6.67 -3.20
CA LEU A 127 -5.16 -7.02 -2.53
C LEU A 127 -5.28 -8.32 -1.74
N LEU A 128 -6.36 -8.47 -0.95
CA LEU A 128 -6.66 -9.69 -0.19
C LEU A 128 -6.82 -10.90 -1.10
N GLN A 129 -7.54 -10.75 -2.21
CA GLN A 129 -7.69 -11.82 -3.20
C GLN A 129 -6.34 -12.28 -3.76
N ARG A 130 -5.46 -11.33 -4.10
CA ARG A 130 -4.13 -11.63 -4.62
C ARG A 130 -3.25 -12.30 -3.56
N LEU A 131 -3.24 -11.81 -2.33
CA LEU A 131 -2.47 -12.39 -1.22
C LEU A 131 -2.93 -13.80 -0.85
N ARG A 132 -4.24 -14.07 -0.85
CA ARG A 132 -4.79 -15.42 -0.59
C ARG A 132 -4.35 -16.45 -1.62
N ASN A 133 -4.16 -16.01 -2.86
CA ASN A 133 -3.74 -16.86 -3.98
C ASN A 133 -2.20 -16.95 -4.13
N ALA A 134 -1.46 -16.09 -3.41
CA ALA A 134 -0.01 -16.07 -3.46
C ALA A 134 0.56 -16.98 -2.36
N GLU A 135 0.97 -18.19 -2.69
CA GLU A 135 1.73 -19.03 -1.76
C GLU A 135 3.13 -18.45 -1.49
N GLN A 136 3.73 -17.89 -2.55
CA GLN A 136 5.05 -17.25 -2.50
C GLN A 136 5.03 -15.88 -3.18
N ILE A 137 5.77 -14.97 -2.60
CA ILE A 137 6.04 -13.64 -3.15
C ILE A 137 7.50 -13.61 -3.61
N GLY A 138 7.68 -13.69 -4.92
CA GLY A 138 8.99 -13.98 -5.49
C GLY A 138 9.51 -15.33 -4.98
N GLU A 139 10.82 -15.51 -4.99
CA GLU A 139 11.46 -16.70 -4.42
C GLU A 139 11.89 -16.50 -2.96
N VAL A 140 11.40 -15.44 -2.32
CA VAL A 140 11.95 -14.91 -1.06
C VAL A 140 10.99 -15.08 0.11
N LEU A 141 9.71 -14.79 -0.08
CA LEU A 141 8.71 -14.75 0.99
C LEU A 141 7.64 -15.83 0.75
N ARG A 142 7.29 -16.56 1.80
CA ARG A 142 6.11 -17.42 1.85
C ARG A 142 5.04 -16.74 2.69
N VAL A 143 3.89 -16.49 2.12
CA VAL A 143 2.75 -15.89 2.84
C VAL A 143 2.23 -16.88 3.87
N LYS A 144 2.04 -16.43 5.10
CA LYS A 144 1.45 -17.23 6.19
C LYS A 144 -0.06 -16.98 6.25
N ALA A 145 -0.78 -17.47 5.23
CA ALA A 145 -2.23 -17.26 5.13
C ALA A 145 -2.99 -17.87 6.31
N GLU A 146 -2.43 -18.90 6.96
CA GLU A 146 -2.97 -19.54 8.16
C GLU A 146 -3.02 -18.62 9.39
N GLU A 147 -2.18 -17.58 9.44
CA GLU A 147 -2.19 -16.58 10.51
C GLU A 147 -3.27 -15.49 10.27
N GLY A 148 -3.87 -15.46 9.08
CA GLY A 148 -4.88 -14.50 8.70
C GLY A 148 -4.31 -13.18 8.18
N PHE A 149 -5.24 -12.29 7.80
CA PHE A 149 -4.99 -10.96 7.28
C PHE A 149 -5.81 -9.97 8.10
N ASP A 150 -5.14 -9.10 8.88
CA ASP A 150 -5.80 -8.09 9.70
C ASP A 150 -5.90 -6.79 8.91
N TYR A 151 -7.10 -6.26 8.71
CA TYR A 151 -7.29 -5.02 7.98
C TYR A 151 -8.34 -4.11 8.63
N LYS A 152 -8.13 -2.82 8.53
CA LYS A 152 -9.01 -1.79 9.11
C LYS A 152 -8.81 -0.43 8.42
N PRO A 153 -9.74 0.53 8.61
CA PRO A 153 -9.46 1.91 8.29
C PRO A 153 -8.22 2.39 9.06
N TYR A 154 -7.46 3.31 8.47
CA TYR A 154 -6.36 3.94 9.20
C TYR A 154 -6.89 4.70 10.41
N GLN A 155 -6.21 4.56 11.53
CA GLN A 155 -6.60 5.13 12.81
C GLN A 155 -5.40 5.79 13.50
N GLU A 156 -5.65 6.93 14.14
CA GLU A 156 -4.73 7.51 15.11
C GLU A 156 -5.41 7.54 16.48
N ASP A 157 -4.72 7.09 17.49
CA ASP A 157 -5.23 6.99 18.86
C ASP A 157 -6.60 6.28 18.97
N GLY A 158 -6.86 5.32 18.07
CA GLY A 158 -8.10 4.54 18.03
C GLY A 158 -9.28 5.22 17.32
N ALA A 159 -9.12 6.44 16.83
CA ALA A 159 -10.12 7.14 16.05
C ALA A 159 -9.83 7.06 14.55
N ILE A 160 -10.88 6.82 13.75
CA ILE A 160 -10.79 6.95 12.29
C ILE A 160 -10.65 8.43 11.97
N ILE A 161 -9.59 8.77 11.23
CA ILE A 161 -9.33 10.15 10.87
C ILE A 161 -9.91 10.40 9.48
N ASP A 162 -10.68 11.50 9.40
CA ASP A 162 -11.21 12.00 8.14
C ASP A 162 -10.19 12.95 7.49
N PHE A 163 -9.56 12.50 6.42
CA PHE A 163 -8.63 13.28 5.61
C PHE A 163 -9.25 13.68 4.26
N TYR A 164 -10.59 13.74 4.18
CA TYR A 164 -11.24 14.08 2.91
C TYR A 164 -10.45 15.13 2.11
N PRO A 165 -10.20 14.90 0.82
CA PRO A 165 -10.70 13.82 -0.06
C PRO A 165 -9.78 12.58 -0.13
N PHE A 166 -8.93 12.36 0.85
CA PHE A 166 -8.04 11.21 0.93
C PHE A 166 -8.60 10.16 1.91
N TYR A 167 -8.50 8.90 1.54
CA TYR A 167 -8.97 7.78 2.32
C TYR A 167 -7.86 6.76 2.50
N PHE A 168 -7.72 6.23 3.70
CA PHE A 168 -6.63 5.34 4.06
C PHE A 168 -7.14 4.09 4.78
N ALA A 169 -6.58 2.94 4.40
CA ALA A 169 -6.78 1.69 5.12
C ALA A 169 -5.45 0.94 5.25
N GLU A 170 -5.34 0.15 6.30
CA GLU A 170 -4.15 -0.66 6.54
C GLU A 170 -4.48 -2.14 6.54
N LEU A 171 -3.51 -2.94 6.09
CA LEU A 171 -3.52 -4.40 6.10
C LEU A 171 -2.24 -4.88 6.74
N GLU A 172 -2.34 -5.76 7.73
CA GLU A 172 -1.19 -6.45 8.31
C GLU A 172 -1.26 -7.95 8.03
N PHE A 173 -0.09 -8.54 7.76
CA PHE A 173 0.05 -9.97 7.56
C PHE A 173 1.49 -10.43 7.80
N SER A 174 1.66 -11.73 7.95
CA SER A 174 2.96 -12.36 8.20
C SER A 174 3.47 -13.12 6.98
N CYS A 175 4.78 -13.11 6.82
CA CYS A 175 5.51 -13.94 5.86
C CYS A 175 6.65 -14.67 6.55
N ALA A 176 6.92 -15.90 6.10
CA ALA A 176 8.14 -16.61 6.43
C ALA A 176 9.19 -16.38 5.32
N MET A 177 10.45 -16.26 5.74
CA MET A 177 11.60 -16.13 4.84
C MET A 177 12.71 -17.06 5.30
N ALA A 178 13.36 -17.77 4.37
CA ALA A 178 14.53 -18.56 4.71
C ALA A 178 15.70 -17.65 5.12
N GLN A 179 16.38 -17.99 6.20
CA GLN A 179 17.63 -17.31 6.56
C GLN A 179 18.72 -17.65 5.54
N ALA A 180 19.56 -16.68 5.22
CA ALA A 180 20.82 -16.99 4.56
C ALA A 180 21.67 -17.81 5.52
N PRO A 181 22.35 -18.86 5.04
CA PRO A 181 23.35 -19.53 5.87
C PRO A 181 24.39 -18.47 6.32
N PRO A 182 24.90 -18.56 7.56
CA PRO A 182 25.93 -17.64 8.01
C PRO A 182 27.11 -17.69 7.03
N SER A 183 27.41 -16.55 6.43
CA SER A 183 28.55 -16.44 5.53
C SER A 183 29.82 -16.66 6.38
N LYS A 184 30.59 -17.68 6.06
CA LYS A 184 31.90 -17.91 6.70
C LYS A 184 32.86 -16.70 6.57
N TYR A 185 32.58 -15.82 5.61
CA TYR A 185 33.41 -14.64 5.34
C TYR A 185 33.19 -13.48 6.31
N TYR A 186 32.05 -13.40 7.00
CA TYR A 186 31.82 -12.33 7.97
C TYR A 186 32.43 -12.60 9.36
N ALA A 187 32.81 -13.84 9.65
CA ALA A 187 33.41 -14.19 10.93
C ALA A 187 34.91 -13.91 10.97
N GLU A 188 35.58 -13.78 9.83
CA GLU A 188 37.05 -13.60 9.77
C GLU A 188 37.48 -12.13 9.61
N GLU A 189 36.60 -11.22 9.20
CA GLU A 189 36.96 -9.80 9.01
C GLU A 189 36.71 -8.91 10.24
N TYR A 190 36.07 -9.41 11.30
CA TYR A 190 35.75 -8.60 12.49
C TYR A 190 36.24 -9.21 13.82
N LEU A 191 37.14 -10.19 13.77
CA LEU A 191 37.90 -10.70 14.93
C LEU A 191 39.38 -10.33 14.79
#